data_91ebaa99ff567a89243891e8f587958b
#
_entry.id   91ebaa99ff567a89243891e8f587958b
#
_cell.length_a   1.000
_cell.length_b   1.000
_cell.length_c   1.000
_cell.angle_alpha   90.00
_cell.angle_beta   90.00
_cell.angle_gamma   90.00
#
_symmetry.space_group_name_H-M   'P 1'
#
loop_
_entity.id
_entity.type
_entity.pdbx_description
1 polymer ?
#
loop_
_entity_poly.entity_id
_entity_poly.type
_entity_poly.pdbx_seq_one_letter_code
_entity_poly.pdbx_strand_id
1 'polypeptide(L)'
;NSGLPIAPAKEPPNPELASVKRLLTLLDKTAKSSRTYGAANPVAQKFFQQLFEGLTAHLATYSKLAFLVQRSELYFQGEVVYRSEPDSKNESVAFKLYADGIRELVFLEGLPAEDLSFLLDSLWDSLDPEQNDDDDDIVTRLWSKNLTTITLVTAEEIAKSSTAGEEFALPTAGMMEAPESSLRDLLDREQVRIKQGGGSGLDGGDGSPAGNGGTSTGGGTGKQTGRLQSGHLGYEVTAEELAELAKEIKAESARDNTTYLLDMLTAILASEKSAAILTKLLDLWGDVLDSLTSQGKWAVLESVLGLLHVTAEVRPDLGDDHKKQLEVLLDTFARPERMKMIETYLNKTPDANTEGLPAVLLSMTTAAVPSLCAILANLEAATHQAVVAEALETLAKDQPEPILKGLSDRRPRYVKNLLAILLKWNNPKFADAVEKLVRYPDIQVRKEVLRAIGIFRPSGSGMKLAAFLNDAEESLRFGALKLLMTGQYKTPFSVWSPIVSAEAFMDRPLSEKRAMFLAMRATSGDEVLPFVQGLFTEWSWTNRKKKEELAALAAEALGKFPTPAAIAILELGQKKGGATLRQACTAALAQTQRQKQIKQVAS
;
A
#
# COMPACT_ATOMS: atom_id res chain seq x y z
N ASN A 1 -13.22 57.95 3.38
CA ASN A 1 -12.34 57.02 4.09
C ASN A 1 -12.67 55.60 3.65
N SER A 2 -12.05 55.20 2.55
CA SER A 2 -12.11 53.89 1.96
C SER A 2 -11.17 52.95 2.69
N GLY A 3 -11.71 52.01 3.46
CA GLY A 3 -10.94 50.86 4.03
C GLY A 3 -10.83 49.76 2.98
N LEU A 4 -9.67 49.60 2.43
CA LEU A 4 -9.28 48.40 1.66
C LEU A 4 -9.20 47.21 2.60
N PRO A 5 -9.63 45.98 2.21
CA PRO A 5 -9.44 44.77 3.01
C PRO A 5 -7.96 44.47 3.12
N ILE A 6 -7.47 44.35 4.34
CA ILE A 6 -6.12 43.93 4.69
C ILE A 6 -6.02 42.45 4.28
N ALA A 7 -5.15 42.14 3.34
CA ALA A 7 -4.78 40.77 3.02
C ALA A 7 -4.26 40.07 4.30
N PRO A 8 -4.56 38.79 4.53
CA PRO A 8 -4.06 38.05 5.70
C PRO A 8 -2.52 38.10 5.68
N ALA A 9 -1.96 38.51 6.81
CA ALA A 9 -0.52 38.52 7.03
C ALA A 9 0.04 37.11 6.79
N LYS A 10 0.99 36.95 5.89
CA LYS A 10 1.76 35.72 5.74
C LYS A 10 2.38 35.42 7.11
N GLU A 11 2.06 34.24 7.66
CA GLU A 11 2.75 33.71 8.83
C GLU A 11 4.27 33.78 8.61
N PRO A 12 5.07 34.10 9.63
CA PRO A 12 6.51 34.12 9.50
C PRO A 12 6.99 32.73 9.05
N PRO A 13 7.93 32.66 8.09
CA PRO A 13 8.39 31.36 7.56
C PRO A 13 8.95 30.52 8.71
N ASN A 14 8.44 29.29 8.85
CA ASN A 14 8.94 28.33 9.83
C ASN A 14 10.47 28.13 9.64
N PRO A 15 11.32 28.49 10.60
CA PRO A 15 12.78 28.45 10.42
C PRO A 15 13.28 27.01 10.22
N GLU A 16 12.62 26.03 10.81
CA GLU A 16 12.92 24.60 10.61
C GLU A 16 12.69 24.18 9.17
N LEU A 17 11.53 24.52 8.59
CA LEU A 17 11.17 24.23 7.21
C LEU A 17 12.15 24.86 6.21
N ALA A 18 12.60 26.10 6.47
CA ALA A 18 13.60 26.78 5.63
C ALA A 18 14.95 26.05 5.69
N SER A 19 15.35 25.58 6.88
CA SER A 19 16.55 24.75 7.06
C SER A 19 16.44 23.45 6.28
N VAL A 20 15.32 22.75 6.38
CA VAL A 20 15.07 21.47 5.70
C VAL A 20 15.11 21.61 4.17
N LYS A 21 14.46 22.63 3.61
CA LYS A 21 14.51 22.90 2.15
C LYS A 21 15.93 23.17 1.65
N ARG A 22 16.75 23.86 2.46
CA ARG A 22 18.16 24.10 2.16
C ARG A 22 18.98 22.81 2.20
N LEU A 23 18.75 21.94 3.19
CA LEU A 23 19.43 20.65 3.34
C LEU A 23 19.11 19.71 2.15
N LEU A 24 17.86 19.64 1.71
CA LEU A 24 17.49 18.84 0.55
C LEU A 24 18.07 19.36 -0.76
N THR A 25 18.18 20.68 -0.90
CA THR A 25 18.88 21.29 -2.05
C THR A 25 20.38 20.92 -2.03
N LEU A 26 21.02 20.86 -0.86
CA LEU A 26 22.41 20.42 -0.72
C LEU A 26 22.55 18.94 -0.99
N LEU A 27 21.63 18.12 -0.50
CA LEU A 27 21.59 16.67 -0.74
C LEU A 27 21.54 16.38 -2.27
N ASP A 28 20.61 16.99 -2.98
CA ASP A 28 20.48 16.83 -4.43
C ASP A 28 21.73 17.29 -5.18
N LYS A 29 22.33 18.42 -4.79
CA LYS A 29 23.59 18.91 -5.38
C LYS A 29 24.77 17.97 -5.08
N THR A 30 24.88 17.48 -3.86
CA THR A 30 25.92 16.53 -3.47
C THR A 30 25.80 15.26 -4.29
N ALA A 31 24.60 14.77 -4.40
CA ALA A 31 24.26 13.60 -5.17
C ALA A 31 24.64 13.75 -6.65
N LYS A 32 24.17 14.82 -7.31
CA LYS A 32 24.46 15.10 -8.72
C LYS A 32 25.95 15.30 -8.98
N SER A 33 26.67 15.99 -8.07
CA SER A 33 28.12 16.19 -8.25
C SER A 33 28.94 14.93 -7.99
N SER A 34 28.58 14.12 -7.02
CA SER A 34 29.23 12.82 -6.78
C SER A 34 29.08 11.89 -7.96
N ARG A 35 27.89 11.83 -8.57
CA ARG A 35 27.62 11.07 -9.78
C ARG A 35 28.42 11.55 -11.00
N THR A 36 28.50 12.87 -11.20
CA THR A 36 29.09 13.44 -12.41
C THR A 36 30.63 13.42 -12.36
N TYR A 37 31.21 13.65 -11.20
CA TYR A 37 32.66 13.87 -11.03
C TYR A 37 33.36 12.81 -10.17
N GLY A 38 32.60 11.88 -9.58
CA GLY A 38 33.09 10.93 -8.60
C GLY A 38 33.19 11.50 -7.19
N ALA A 39 33.01 10.66 -6.17
CA ALA A 39 33.04 11.06 -4.75
C ALA A 39 34.38 11.65 -4.30
N ALA A 40 35.49 11.26 -4.94
CA ALA A 40 36.84 11.76 -4.65
C ALA A 40 37.10 13.17 -5.20
N ASN A 41 36.21 13.74 -6.03
CA ASN A 41 36.40 15.04 -6.63
C ASN A 41 36.26 16.17 -5.58
N PRO A 42 37.17 17.17 -5.56
CA PRO A 42 37.13 18.27 -4.59
C PRO A 42 35.81 19.04 -4.55
N VAL A 43 35.08 19.12 -5.68
CA VAL A 43 33.78 19.79 -5.76
C VAL A 43 32.70 18.94 -5.06
N ALA A 44 32.69 17.64 -5.29
CA ALA A 44 31.77 16.71 -4.63
C ALA A 44 32.02 16.67 -3.12
N GLN A 45 33.29 16.62 -2.70
CA GLN A 45 33.69 16.65 -1.29
C GLN A 45 33.26 17.96 -0.60
N LYS A 46 33.37 19.11 -1.28
CA LYS A 46 32.90 20.40 -0.74
C LYS A 46 31.39 20.39 -0.49
N PHE A 47 30.58 19.86 -1.43
CA PHE A 47 29.13 19.78 -1.25
C PHE A 47 28.77 18.78 -0.15
N PHE A 48 29.47 17.66 -0.08
CA PHE A 48 29.31 16.68 1.02
C PHE A 48 29.59 17.32 2.38
N GLN A 49 30.70 18.05 2.51
CA GLN A 49 31.05 18.73 3.75
C GLN A 49 29.97 19.74 4.16
N GLN A 50 29.46 20.54 3.23
CA GLN A 50 28.38 21.50 3.49
C GLN A 50 27.07 20.83 3.89
N LEU A 51 26.75 19.69 3.28
CA LEU A 51 25.58 18.90 3.63
C LEU A 51 25.72 18.33 5.06
N PHE A 52 26.86 17.73 5.35
CA PHE A 52 27.15 17.15 6.66
C PHE A 52 27.12 18.20 7.78
N GLU A 53 27.78 19.33 7.60
CA GLU A 53 27.75 20.45 8.55
C GLU A 53 26.33 20.99 8.75
N GLY A 54 25.58 21.13 7.65
CA GLY A 54 24.18 21.57 7.69
C GLY A 54 23.26 20.59 8.43
N LEU A 55 23.39 19.27 8.17
CA LEU A 55 22.64 18.23 8.86
C LEU A 55 23.00 18.19 10.35
N THR A 56 24.28 18.22 10.69
CA THR A 56 24.73 18.21 12.08
C THR A 56 24.18 19.42 12.84
N ALA A 57 24.22 20.62 12.25
CA ALA A 57 23.68 21.84 12.88
C ALA A 57 22.15 21.77 13.04
N HIS A 58 21.45 21.20 12.06
CA HIS A 58 20.00 21.01 12.14
C HIS A 58 19.63 20.01 13.24
N LEU A 59 20.29 18.85 13.26
CA LEU A 59 20.04 17.79 14.23
C LEU A 59 20.42 18.20 15.67
N ALA A 60 21.44 19.02 15.84
CA ALA A 60 21.77 19.61 17.14
C ALA A 60 20.69 20.57 17.68
N THR A 61 19.88 21.16 16.76
CA THR A 61 18.79 22.07 17.14
C THR A 61 17.46 21.35 17.34
N TYR A 62 17.15 20.36 16.49
CA TYR A 62 15.84 19.71 16.41
C TYR A 62 15.87 18.22 16.75
N SER A 63 17.04 17.64 17.03
CA SER A 63 17.31 16.25 17.45
C SER A 63 16.90 15.16 16.44
N LYS A 64 15.93 15.41 15.57
CA LYS A 64 15.40 14.45 14.58
C LYS A 64 14.97 15.16 13.32
N LEU A 65 15.23 14.55 12.15
CA LEU A 65 14.75 14.99 10.85
C LEU A 65 14.13 13.80 10.12
N ALA A 66 12.83 13.83 9.90
CA ALA A 66 12.09 12.75 9.25
C ALA A 66 11.41 13.23 7.96
N PHE A 67 11.62 12.50 6.85
CA PHE A 67 10.99 12.77 5.57
C PHE A 67 10.03 11.64 5.20
N LEU A 68 8.80 12.00 4.81
CA LEU A 68 7.92 11.08 4.11
C LEU A 68 8.29 11.06 2.62
N VAL A 69 8.43 9.86 2.08
CA VAL A 69 8.89 9.62 0.71
C VAL A 69 7.70 9.25 -0.16
N GLN A 70 7.45 10.09 -1.18
CA GLN A 70 6.54 9.78 -2.28
C GLN A 70 7.31 9.65 -3.60
N ARG A 71 6.65 9.16 -4.63
CA ARG A 71 7.29 8.81 -5.91
C ARG A 71 8.13 9.93 -6.55
N SER A 72 7.70 11.18 -6.39
CA SER A 72 8.36 12.35 -7.00
C SER A 72 8.61 13.50 -6.02
N GLU A 73 8.26 13.34 -4.75
CA GLU A 73 8.28 14.40 -3.75
C GLU A 73 8.71 13.87 -2.38
N LEU A 74 9.37 14.74 -1.60
CA LEU A 74 9.61 14.51 -0.18
C LEU A 74 8.83 15.52 0.63
N TYR A 75 8.22 15.03 1.72
CA TYR A 75 7.39 15.83 2.62
C TYR A 75 8.05 15.93 3.99
N PHE A 76 7.92 17.09 4.59
CA PHE A 76 8.31 17.37 5.96
C PHE A 76 7.19 18.14 6.66
N GLN A 77 6.67 17.62 7.77
CA GLN A 77 5.54 18.21 8.53
C GLN A 77 4.32 18.56 7.65
N GLY A 78 4.03 17.70 6.64
CA GLY A 78 2.91 17.89 5.73
C GLY A 78 3.16 18.84 4.55
N GLU A 79 4.32 19.53 4.49
CA GLU A 79 4.69 20.37 3.36
C GLU A 79 5.66 19.69 2.40
N VAL A 80 5.52 19.96 1.10
CA VAL A 80 6.47 19.52 0.08
C VAL A 80 7.77 20.30 0.24
N VAL A 81 8.86 19.59 0.57
CA VAL A 81 10.20 20.20 0.75
C VAL A 81 11.16 19.89 -0.40
N TYR A 82 10.85 18.88 -1.20
CA TYR A 82 11.58 18.51 -2.42
C TYR A 82 10.61 18.00 -3.48
N ARG A 83 10.83 18.41 -4.72
CA ARG A 83 10.09 17.92 -5.89
C ARG A 83 11.07 17.62 -7.02
N SER A 84 10.96 16.45 -7.64
CA SER A 84 11.77 16.08 -8.79
C SER A 84 11.41 16.91 -10.03
N GLU A 85 12.42 17.25 -10.82
CA GLU A 85 12.21 17.93 -12.10
C GLU A 85 11.49 17.00 -13.10
N PRO A 86 10.62 17.53 -13.98
CA PRO A 86 9.82 16.72 -14.91
C PRO A 86 10.65 15.82 -15.83
N ASP A 87 11.85 16.26 -16.22
CA ASP A 87 12.72 15.57 -17.17
C ASP A 87 13.64 14.53 -16.50
N SER A 88 13.76 14.54 -15.17
CA SER A 88 14.64 13.65 -14.39
C SER A 88 13.92 12.78 -13.36
N LYS A 89 12.64 12.48 -13.58
CA LYS A 89 11.79 11.78 -12.60
C LYS A 89 12.39 10.47 -12.08
N ASN A 90 12.98 9.67 -12.94
CA ASN A 90 13.54 8.36 -12.59
C ASN A 90 14.96 8.43 -11.98
N GLU A 91 15.60 9.59 -12.01
CA GLU A 91 16.95 9.82 -11.47
C GLU A 91 16.94 10.65 -10.19
N SER A 92 15.77 11.04 -9.69
CA SER A 92 15.65 11.85 -8.49
C SER A 92 15.84 11.03 -7.22
N VAL A 93 16.32 11.68 -6.15
CA VAL A 93 16.45 11.09 -4.81
C VAL A 93 15.12 10.51 -4.32
N ALA A 94 14.02 11.26 -4.49
CA ALA A 94 12.69 10.81 -4.09
C ALA A 94 12.26 9.53 -4.81
N PHE A 95 12.48 9.45 -6.13
CA PHE A 95 12.12 8.27 -6.91
C PHE A 95 12.91 7.04 -6.51
N LYS A 96 14.22 7.17 -6.29
CA LYS A 96 15.07 6.05 -5.88
C LYS A 96 14.68 5.48 -4.53
N LEU A 97 14.53 6.35 -3.52
CA LEU A 97 14.05 5.93 -2.21
C LEU A 97 12.68 5.23 -2.29
N TYR A 98 11.78 5.80 -3.10
CA TYR A 98 10.43 5.24 -3.27
C TYR A 98 10.43 3.89 -4.00
N ALA A 99 11.25 3.73 -5.05
CA ALA A 99 11.34 2.52 -5.86
C ALA A 99 11.84 1.33 -5.04
N ASP A 100 12.79 1.58 -4.12
CA ASP A 100 13.34 0.56 -3.21
C ASP A 100 12.48 0.34 -1.96
N GLY A 101 11.26 0.86 -1.96
CA GLY A 101 10.27 0.59 -0.92
C GLY A 101 10.34 1.50 0.30
N ILE A 102 11.25 2.48 0.36
CA ILE A 102 11.36 3.40 1.49
C ILE A 102 10.18 4.38 1.47
N ARG A 103 9.51 4.54 2.60
CA ARG A 103 8.37 5.44 2.81
C ARG A 103 8.66 6.55 3.82
N GLU A 104 9.56 6.30 4.75
CA GLU A 104 10.09 7.31 5.66
C GLU A 104 11.60 7.15 5.80
N LEU A 105 12.32 8.26 5.77
CA LEU A 105 13.76 8.33 6.02
C LEU A 105 14.00 9.28 7.19
N VAL A 106 14.67 8.81 8.23
CA VAL A 106 14.89 9.54 9.48
C VAL A 106 16.36 9.66 9.78
N PHE A 107 16.80 10.88 10.08
CA PHE A 107 18.12 11.19 10.61
C PHE A 107 18.02 11.57 12.09
N LEU A 108 18.90 11.03 12.90
CA LEU A 108 18.96 11.29 14.34
C LEU A 108 20.23 12.08 14.71
N GLU A 109 20.20 12.73 15.86
CA GLU A 109 21.36 13.45 16.42
C GLU A 109 22.57 12.51 16.56
N GLY A 110 23.77 13.06 16.33
CA GLY A 110 25.00 12.28 16.38
C GLY A 110 25.37 11.57 15.08
N LEU A 111 24.76 11.93 13.94
CA LEU A 111 25.03 11.36 12.62
C LEU A 111 26.53 11.40 12.27
N PRO A 112 27.22 10.25 12.06
CA PRO A 112 28.60 10.21 11.60
C PRO A 112 28.70 10.55 10.10
N ALA A 113 29.80 11.17 9.68
CA ALA A 113 30.07 11.46 8.27
C ALA A 113 30.12 10.18 7.41
N GLU A 114 30.62 9.09 7.98
CA GLU A 114 30.72 7.78 7.33
C GLU A 114 29.34 7.18 7.01
N ASP A 115 28.34 7.35 7.88
CA ASP A 115 26.99 6.87 7.69
C ASP A 115 26.27 7.66 6.60
N LEU A 116 26.45 8.99 6.57
CA LEU A 116 25.92 9.84 5.53
C LEU A 116 26.56 9.53 4.16
N SER A 117 27.89 9.32 4.12
CA SER A 117 28.58 8.91 2.89
C SER A 117 28.05 7.58 2.37
N PHE A 118 27.89 6.60 3.26
CA PHE A 118 27.37 5.29 2.90
C PHE A 118 25.93 5.34 2.34
N LEU A 119 25.06 6.18 2.94
CA LEU A 119 23.71 6.40 2.41
C LEU A 119 23.78 6.98 0.99
N LEU A 120 24.62 7.99 0.76
CA LEU A 120 24.78 8.62 -0.55
C LEU A 120 25.34 7.63 -1.59
N ASP A 121 26.35 6.85 -1.22
CA ASP A 121 26.93 5.83 -2.10
C ASP A 121 25.88 4.76 -2.41
N SER A 122 25.10 4.32 -1.42
CA SER A 122 24.01 3.35 -1.63
C SER A 122 22.91 3.86 -2.56
N LEU A 123 22.64 5.16 -2.55
CA LEU A 123 21.66 5.78 -3.46
C LEU A 123 22.13 5.80 -4.92
N TRP A 124 23.46 5.80 -5.17
CA TRP A 124 24.01 6.03 -6.53
C TRP A 124 24.69 4.83 -7.15
N ASP A 125 25.24 3.90 -6.37
CA ASP A 125 25.91 2.69 -6.88
C ASP A 125 24.97 1.75 -7.67
N SER A 126 23.68 1.89 -7.53
CA SER A 126 22.68 1.12 -8.30
C SER A 126 22.57 1.53 -9.77
N LEU A 127 23.39 2.48 -10.25
CA LEU A 127 23.34 3.00 -11.63
C LEU A 127 24.44 2.48 -12.55
N ASP A 128 25.38 1.71 -12.07
CA ASP A 128 26.42 1.12 -12.93
C ASP A 128 26.16 -0.39 -13.11
N PRO A 129 25.46 -0.78 -14.20
CA PRO A 129 25.10 -2.19 -14.43
C PRO A 129 26.28 -3.09 -14.73
N GLU A 130 27.49 -2.55 -14.95
CA GLU A 130 28.68 -3.34 -15.29
C GLU A 130 29.56 -3.70 -14.09
N GLN A 131 29.32 -3.12 -12.88
CA GLN A 131 30.17 -3.36 -11.71
C GLN A 131 29.48 -4.04 -10.52
N ASN A 132 28.19 -4.24 -10.53
CA ASN A 132 27.47 -4.84 -9.41
C ASN A 132 26.97 -6.25 -9.73
N ASP A 133 27.70 -7.25 -9.23
CA ASP A 133 27.25 -8.65 -9.08
C ASP A 133 26.29 -8.83 -7.87
N ASP A 134 26.04 -7.78 -7.08
CA ASP A 134 25.15 -7.78 -5.93
C ASP A 134 23.88 -6.95 -6.25
N ASP A 135 22.80 -7.64 -6.55
CA ASP A 135 21.43 -7.15 -6.80
C ASP A 135 20.75 -6.65 -5.49
N ASP A 136 21.53 -6.11 -4.55
CA ASP A 136 21.01 -5.64 -3.25
C ASP A 136 20.44 -4.23 -3.38
N ASP A 137 19.13 -4.09 -3.07
CA ASP A 137 18.46 -2.80 -2.98
C ASP A 137 19.02 -1.90 -1.84
N ILE A 138 18.74 -0.60 -1.87
CA ILE A 138 19.20 0.37 -0.86
C ILE A 138 18.82 -0.08 0.55
N VAL A 139 17.63 -0.63 0.74
CA VAL A 139 17.15 -1.11 2.05
C VAL A 139 18.01 -2.23 2.58
N THR A 140 18.33 -3.22 1.76
CA THR A 140 19.18 -4.35 2.14
C THR A 140 20.61 -3.89 2.47
N ARG A 141 21.15 -2.96 1.69
CA ARG A 141 22.48 -2.37 1.93
C ARG A 141 22.55 -1.60 3.24
N LEU A 142 21.58 -0.74 3.52
CA LEU A 142 21.52 0.05 4.76
C LEU A 142 21.28 -0.84 5.99
N TRP A 143 20.46 -1.89 5.87
CA TRP A 143 20.27 -2.85 6.97
C TRP A 143 21.51 -3.70 7.24
N SER A 144 22.28 -4.05 6.21
CA SER A 144 23.51 -4.82 6.37
C SER A 144 24.56 -4.08 7.20
N LYS A 145 24.59 -2.74 7.11
CA LYS A 145 25.51 -1.88 7.86
C LYS A 145 25.04 -1.58 9.29
N ASN A 146 23.76 -1.84 9.59
CA ASN A 146 23.16 -1.61 10.91
C ASN A 146 23.41 -0.17 11.43
N LEU A 147 23.00 0.82 10.62
CA LEU A 147 23.13 2.24 10.97
C LEU A 147 22.24 2.56 12.18
N THR A 148 22.80 3.27 13.17
CA THR A 148 22.05 3.65 14.39
C THR A 148 21.44 5.04 14.30
N THR A 149 22.00 5.91 13.45
CA THR A 149 21.62 7.32 13.30
C THR A 149 20.80 7.61 12.06
N ILE A 150 20.66 6.63 11.16
CA ILE A 150 19.77 6.69 10.00
C ILE A 150 18.80 5.51 10.09
N THR A 151 17.50 5.80 10.18
CA THR A 151 16.46 4.79 10.24
C THR A 151 15.50 4.92 9.06
N LEU A 152 14.99 3.81 8.60
CA LEU A 152 14.09 3.71 7.47
C LEU A 152 12.79 3.07 7.90
N VAL A 153 11.68 3.55 7.37
CA VAL A 153 10.42 2.83 7.40
C VAL A 153 10.09 2.40 5.98
N THR A 154 9.99 1.10 5.78
CA THR A 154 9.68 0.54 4.47
C THR A 154 8.18 0.37 4.27
N ALA A 155 7.74 0.28 3.01
CA ALA A 155 6.36 -0.05 2.68
C ALA A 155 5.90 -1.37 3.33
N GLU A 156 6.83 -2.31 3.55
CA GLU A 156 6.55 -3.57 4.23
C GLU A 156 6.34 -3.40 5.73
N GLU A 157 7.08 -2.49 6.38
CA GLU A 157 6.95 -2.19 7.80
C GLU A 157 5.67 -1.41 8.09
N ILE A 158 5.28 -0.47 7.23
CA ILE A 158 3.99 0.23 7.33
C ILE A 158 2.84 -0.78 7.18
N ALA A 159 2.93 -1.71 6.24
CA ALA A 159 1.95 -2.77 6.09
C ALA A 159 1.88 -3.71 7.31
N LYS A 160 2.96 -3.88 8.06
CA LYS A 160 3.02 -4.66 9.30
C LYS A 160 2.50 -3.89 10.51
N SER A 161 2.77 -2.59 10.62
CA SER A 161 2.37 -1.75 11.76
C SER A 161 0.88 -1.40 11.73
N SER A 162 0.27 -1.28 10.56
CA SER A 162 -1.19 -1.09 10.42
C SER A 162 -2.00 -2.29 10.91
N THR A 163 -1.35 -3.44 11.17
CA THR A 163 -1.96 -4.62 11.82
C THR A 163 -1.80 -4.66 13.34
N ALA A 164 -1.02 -3.76 13.94
CA ALA A 164 -0.68 -3.77 15.37
C ALA A 164 -1.40 -2.70 16.22
N GLY A 165 -2.46 -2.07 15.73
CA GLY A 165 -3.37 -1.23 16.55
C GLY A 165 -2.75 0.02 17.21
N GLU A 166 -1.58 0.46 16.80
CA GLU A 166 -1.05 1.77 17.14
C GLU A 166 -1.29 2.71 15.97
N GLU A 167 -2.16 3.67 16.21
CA GLU A 167 -2.53 4.78 15.35
C GLU A 167 -1.28 5.61 15.00
N PHE A 168 -0.52 5.20 14.00
CA PHE A 168 0.29 6.15 13.25
C PHE A 168 -0.68 6.92 12.36
N ALA A 169 -1.13 8.08 12.84
CA ALA A 169 -1.74 9.08 12.00
C ALA A 169 -0.75 9.42 10.88
N LEU A 170 -0.94 8.79 9.72
CA LEU A 170 -0.45 9.37 8.47
C LEU A 170 -1.00 10.80 8.47
N PRO A 171 -0.17 11.85 8.33
CA PRO A 171 -0.70 13.14 7.98
C PRO A 171 -1.39 12.94 6.63
N THR A 172 -2.70 12.84 6.67
CA THR A 172 -3.57 12.93 5.51
C THR A 172 -3.11 14.16 4.75
N ALA A 173 -2.40 13.95 3.65
CA ALA A 173 -2.22 14.96 2.63
C ALA A 173 -3.61 15.51 2.39
N GLY A 174 -3.79 16.82 2.64
CA GLY A 174 -5.06 17.48 2.74
C GLY A 174 -6.11 16.81 1.88
N MET A 175 -7.05 16.13 2.50
CA MET A 175 -8.34 15.94 1.91
C MET A 175 -8.76 17.35 1.52
N MET A 176 -8.72 17.66 0.23
CA MET A 176 -9.69 18.60 -0.29
C MET A 176 -11.01 18.05 0.25
N GLU A 177 -11.59 18.79 1.18
CA GLU A 177 -12.98 18.60 1.55
C GLU A 177 -13.74 18.53 0.24
N ALA A 178 -14.13 17.31 -0.14
CA ALA A 178 -15.22 17.16 -1.07
C ALA A 178 -16.35 17.95 -0.41
N PRO A 179 -17.03 18.85 -1.13
CA PRO A 179 -18.13 19.59 -0.52
C PRO A 179 -19.07 18.54 0.05
N GLU A 180 -19.15 18.47 1.37
CA GLU A 180 -20.14 17.70 2.11
C GLU A 180 -21.52 18.32 1.88
N SER A 181 -22.01 18.27 0.65
CA SER A 181 -23.43 18.23 0.40
C SER A 181 -23.83 16.76 0.41
N SER A 182 -23.75 16.14 1.57
CA SER A 182 -24.27 14.79 1.72
C SER A 182 -25.78 14.86 1.49
N LEU A 183 -26.34 13.81 0.88
CA LEU A 183 -27.79 13.61 0.80
C LEU A 183 -28.47 13.78 2.18
N ARG A 184 -27.72 13.57 3.25
CA ARG A 184 -28.10 13.83 4.64
C ARG A 184 -28.34 15.32 4.91
N ASP A 185 -27.47 16.22 4.41
CA ASP A 185 -27.65 17.67 4.52
C ASP A 185 -28.86 18.17 3.69
N LEU A 186 -29.13 17.49 2.56
CA LEU A 186 -30.34 17.77 1.77
C LEU A 186 -31.61 17.34 2.51
N LEU A 187 -31.59 16.16 3.13
CA LEU A 187 -32.69 15.68 3.99
C LEU A 187 -32.91 16.60 5.21
N ASP A 188 -31.83 17.00 5.87
CA ASP A 188 -31.90 17.92 7.02
C ASP A 188 -32.39 19.31 6.60
N ARG A 189 -31.97 19.83 5.46
CA ARG A 189 -32.45 21.10 4.89
C ARG A 189 -33.92 21.05 4.51
N GLU A 190 -34.38 19.96 3.88
CA GLU A 190 -35.80 19.79 3.55
C GLU A 190 -36.68 19.60 4.80
N GLN A 191 -36.20 18.88 5.83
CA GLN A 191 -36.92 18.80 7.11
C GLN A 191 -37.02 20.15 7.82
N VAL A 192 -36.00 21.00 7.75
CA VAL A 192 -36.03 22.37 8.27
C VAL A 192 -37.01 23.23 7.47
N ARG A 193 -37.03 23.08 6.12
CA ARG A 193 -37.95 23.82 5.23
C ARG A 193 -39.41 23.44 5.44
N ILE A 194 -39.71 22.15 5.63
CA ILE A 194 -41.06 21.65 5.95
C ILE A 194 -41.49 22.14 7.33
N LYS A 195 -40.61 22.25 8.33
CA LYS A 195 -40.89 22.78 9.66
C LYS A 195 -41.11 24.31 9.66
N GLN A 196 -40.49 25.02 8.72
CA GLN A 196 -40.66 26.50 8.61
C GLN A 196 -41.78 26.90 7.65
N GLY A 197 -42.23 26.03 6.72
CA GLY A 197 -43.33 26.31 5.76
C GLY A 197 -44.75 26.02 6.26
N GLY A 198 -44.88 25.54 7.48
CA GLY A 198 -46.18 25.18 8.08
C GLY A 198 -46.89 26.34 8.80
N GLY A 199 -47.13 27.47 8.15
CA GLY A 199 -47.88 28.55 8.79
C GLY A 199 -48.20 29.71 7.87
N SER A 200 -49.14 29.56 6.95
CA SER A 200 -50.08 30.63 6.64
C SER A 200 -51.26 30.08 5.81
N GLY A 201 -52.41 30.31 6.36
CA GLY A 201 -53.69 29.75 5.96
C GLY A 201 -54.20 30.22 4.62
N LEU A 202 -55.00 29.38 4.11
CA LEU A 202 -55.99 29.63 3.05
C LEU A 202 -56.97 30.68 3.50
N ASP A 203 -57.20 31.71 2.68
CA ASP A 203 -58.53 32.26 2.54
C ASP A 203 -58.82 32.59 1.09
N GLY A 204 -60.02 32.24 0.65
CA GLY A 204 -60.47 32.25 -0.72
C GLY A 204 -61.13 33.58 -1.13
N GLY A 205 -61.31 33.73 -2.44
CA GLY A 205 -62.07 34.87 -2.98
C GLY A 205 -62.05 34.93 -4.50
N ASP A 206 -63.07 34.38 -5.04
CA ASP A 206 -63.68 34.45 -6.37
C ASP A 206 -63.62 35.80 -7.08
N GLY A 207 -63.57 35.84 -8.44
CA GLY A 207 -63.97 37.00 -9.22
C GLY A 207 -63.19 37.26 -10.53
N SER A 208 -63.56 36.60 -11.63
CA SER A 208 -63.46 37.19 -12.99
C SER A 208 -64.54 38.22 -13.23
N PRO A 209 -64.55 39.14 -14.24
CA PRO A 209 -64.20 38.93 -15.62
C PRO A 209 -63.64 40.12 -16.46
N ALA A 210 -63.14 39.81 -17.63
CA ALA A 210 -63.28 40.41 -18.97
C ALA A 210 -62.92 41.92 -19.22
N GLY A 211 -62.15 42.07 -20.32
CA GLY A 211 -62.42 43.14 -21.28
C GLY A 211 -61.29 43.85 -21.98
N ASN A 212 -61.01 43.42 -23.20
CA ASN A 212 -60.90 44.24 -24.43
C ASN A 212 -59.81 45.29 -24.65
N GLY A 213 -58.92 45.03 -25.61
CA GLY A 213 -58.88 45.77 -26.87
C GLY A 213 -58.03 47.06 -26.93
N GLY A 214 -57.06 47.08 -27.84
CA GLY A 214 -56.50 48.33 -28.35
C GLY A 214 -55.16 48.22 -29.02
N THR A 215 -55.17 48.09 -30.36
CA THR A 215 -54.07 48.30 -31.28
C THR A 215 -53.53 49.74 -31.25
N SER A 216 -52.22 49.94 -31.34
CA SER A 216 -51.64 51.02 -32.18
C SER A 216 -50.15 50.88 -32.38
N THR A 217 -49.80 51.02 -33.64
CA THR A 217 -48.48 51.08 -34.29
C THR A 217 -47.68 52.34 -33.93
N GLY A 218 -46.33 52.21 -33.93
CA GLY A 218 -45.44 53.37 -34.04
C GLY A 218 -43.98 53.03 -33.71
N GLY A 219 -43.11 53.09 -34.75
CA GLY A 219 -41.70 52.75 -34.68
C GLY A 219 -40.84 53.77 -33.94
N GLY A 220 -39.69 53.33 -33.50
CA GLY A 220 -38.65 54.19 -32.95
C GLY A 220 -37.46 53.37 -32.44
N THR A 221 -36.36 53.49 -33.14
CA THR A 221 -35.05 52.97 -32.79
C THR A 221 -34.56 53.57 -31.47
N GLY A 222 -34.34 52.74 -30.46
CA GLY A 222 -33.71 53.15 -29.23
C GLY A 222 -33.27 51.94 -28.44
N LYS A 223 -32.00 51.91 -28.05
CA LYS A 223 -31.41 50.92 -27.15
C LYS A 223 -32.33 50.68 -25.94
N GLN A 224 -32.96 49.54 -25.88
CA GLN A 224 -33.71 49.13 -24.71
C GLN A 224 -32.85 48.27 -23.83
N THR A 225 -32.37 48.84 -22.73
CA THR A 225 -32.12 48.11 -21.49
C THR A 225 -33.46 47.54 -21.06
N GLY A 226 -33.58 46.21 -21.08
CA GLY A 226 -34.82 45.50 -20.74
C GLY A 226 -35.18 45.70 -19.28
N ARG A 227 -36.17 46.59 -19.06
CA ARG A 227 -36.84 46.77 -17.78
C ARG A 227 -37.99 45.77 -17.73
N LEU A 228 -37.82 44.67 -17.01
CA LEU A 228 -38.94 43.80 -16.66
C LEU A 228 -39.73 44.43 -15.53
N GLN A 229 -40.87 45.05 -15.89
CA GLN A 229 -41.84 45.49 -14.90
C GLN A 229 -42.67 44.29 -14.42
N SER A 230 -42.39 43.83 -13.17
CA SER A 230 -43.32 42.97 -12.45
C SER A 230 -44.29 43.84 -11.66
N GLY A 231 -45.55 43.80 -12.05
CA GLY A 231 -46.62 44.46 -11.29
C GLY A 231 -46.77 43.86 -9.89
N HIS A 232 -46.88 44.76 -8.95
CA HIS A 232 -47.43 44.70 -7.61
C HIS A 232 -46.55 44.84 -6.38
N LEU A 233 -45.22 44.81 -6.43
CA LEU A 233 -44.45 45.03 -5.19
C LEU A 233 -43.24 45.97 -5.31
N GLY A 234 -43.11 46.75 -6.35
CA GLY A 234 -42.11 47.84 -6.44
C GLY A 234 -40.65 47.40 -6.24
N TYR A 235 -40.34 46.09 -6.36
CA TYR A 235 -38.98 45.57 -6.26
C TYR A 235 -38.30 45.66 -7.64
N GLU A 236 -37.26 46.49 -7.73
CA GLU A 236 -36.39 46.55 -8.92
C GLU A 236 -35.26 45.56 -8.73
N VAL A 237 -35.24 44.49 -9.58
CA VAL A 237 -34.16 43.52 -9.58
C VAL A 237 -32.87 44.22 -10.07
N THR A 238 -31.85 44.20 -9.24
CA THR A 238 -30.54 44.79 -9.57
C THR A 238 -29.78 44.00 -10.64
N ALA A 239 -28.84 44.63 -11.32
CA ALA A 239 -27.99 43.95 -12.30
C ALA A 239 -27.14 42.82 -11.65
N GLU A 240 -26.80 42.97 -10.39
CA GLU A 240 -26.07 41.98 -9.58
C GLU A 240 -26.93 40.77 -9.26
N GLU A 241 -28.20 40.99 -8.88
CA GLU A 241 -29.15 39.89 -8.64
C GLU A 241 -29.48 39.11 -9.93
N LEU A 242 -29.59 39.82 -11.08
CA LEU A 242 -29.77 39.18 -12.37
C LEU A 242 -28.54 38.35 -12.78
N ALA A 243 -27.33 38.81 -12.46
CA ALA A 243 -26.10 38.06 -12.72
C ALA A 243 -25.99 36.81 -11.84
N GLU A 244 -26.38 36.92 -10.56
CA GLU A 244 -26.40 35.76 -9.64
C GLU A 244 -27.48 34.77 -10.06
N LEU A 245 -28.69 35.20 -10.40
CA LEU A 245 -29.73 34.33 -10.93
C LEU A 245 -29.31 33.64 -12.24
N ALA A 246 -28.62 34.35 -13.13
CA ALA A 246 -28.11 33.78 -14.37
C ALA A 246 -27.02 32.70 -14.09
N LYS A 247 -26.22 32.89 -13.06
CA LYS A 247 -25.22 31.92 -12.61
C LYS A 247 -25.89 30.68 -12.00
N GLU A 248 -26.94 30.87 -11.17
CA GLU A 248 -27.73 29.78 -10.60
C GLU A 248 -28.44 28.98 -11.71
N ILE A 249 -29.10 29.66 -12.67
CA ILE A 249 -29.75 29.02 -13.82
C ILE A 249 -28.73 28.21 -14.64
N LYS A 250 -27.51 28.75 -14.84
CA LYS A 250 -26.46 28.05 -15.57
C LYS A 250 -25.95 26.84 -14.78
N ALA A 251 -25.80 26.96 -13.47
CA ALA A 251 -25.42 25.84 -12.60
C ALA A 251 -26.50 24.75 -12.59
N GLU A 252 -27.78 25.13 -12.52
CA GLU A 252 -28.92 24.20 -12.57
C GLU A 252 -29.03 23.51 -13.94
N SER A 253 -28.81 24.26 -15.03
CA SER A 253 -28.84 23.71 -16.41
C SER A 253 -27.64 22.77 -16.69
N ALA A 254 -26.55 22.91 -15.93
CA ALA A 254 -25.38 22.04 -16.02
C ALA A 254 -25.47 20.81 -15.12
N ARG A 255 -26.48 20.71 -14.26
CA ARG A 255 -26.72 19.53 -13.41
C ARG A 255 -27.00 18.30 -14.26
N ASP A 256 -26.34 17.19 -13.90
CA ASP A 256 -26.64 15.88 -14.51
C ASP A 256 -28.08 15.47 -14.20
N ASN A 257 -28.82 15.04 -15.21
CA ASN A 257 -30.20 14.56 -15.07
C ASN A 257 -30.35 13.47 -14.00
N THR A 258 -29.30 12.69 -13.76
CA THR A 258 -29.26 11.66 -12.72
C THR A 258 -29.37 12.28 -11.32
N THR A 259 -28.59 13.33 -11.06
CA THR A 259 -28.62 14.04 -9.77
C THR A 259 -29.99 14.64 -9.50
N TYR A 260 -30.58 15.29 -10.51
CA TYR A 260 -31.92 15.86 -10.39
C TYR A 260 -33.00 14.80 -10.09
N LEU A 261 -32.94 13.67 -10.77
CA LEU A 261 -33.84 12.53 -10.52
C LEU A 261 -33.70 12.00 -9.09
N LEU A 262 -32.44 11.85 -8.61
CA LEU A 262 -32.17 11.36 -7.26
C LEU A 262 -32.66 12.33 -6.18
N ASP A 263 -32.46 13.63 -6.36
CA ASP A 263 -32.96 14.65 -5.45
C ASP A 263 -34.50 14.58 -5.34
N MET A 264 -35.18 14.43 -6.48
CA MET A 264 -36.64 14.30 -6.51
C MET A 264 -37.13 13.01 -5.83
N LEU A 265 -36.49 11.86 -6.13
CA LEU A 265 -36.84 10.58 -5.50
C LEU A 265 -36.59 10.61 -3.99
N THR A 266 -35.52 11.27 -3.56
CA THR A 266 -35.18 11.46 -2.14
C THR A 266 -36.20 12.32 -1.44
N ALA A 267 -36.62 13.42 -2.05
CA ALA A 267 -37.68 14.30 -1.50
C ALA A 267 -39.01 13.55 -1.35
N ILE A 268 -39.37 12.72 -2.35
CA ILE A 268 -40.58 11.90 -2.26
C ILE A 268 -40.41 10.84 -1.16
N LEU A 269 -39.26 10.14 -1.08
CA LEU A 269 -39.00 9.16 -0.02
C LEU A 269 -39.09 9.80 1.37
N ALA A 270 -38.65 11.03 1.52
CA ALA A 270 -38.67 11.75 2.78
C ALA A 270 -40.09 12.21 3.23
N SER A 271 -40.99 12.46 2.29
CA SER A 271 -42.29 13.12 2.57
C SER A 271 -43.52 12.27 2.30
N GLU A 272 -43.47 11.27 1.43
CA GLU A 272 -44.63 10.47 1.02
C GLU A 272 -45.16 9.61 2.20
N LYS A 273 -46.49 9.60 2.35
CA LYS A 273 -47.20 8.83 3.39
C LYS A 273 -48.05 7.69 2.84
N SER A 274 -48.33 7.69 1.54
CA SER A 274 -49.15 6.66 0.92
C SER A 274 -48.40 5.33 0.83
N ALA A 275 -48.88 4.31 1.50
CA ALA A 275 -48.26 2.97 1.48
C ALA A 275 -48.09 2.41 0.07
N ALA A 276 -49.07 2.59 -0.81
CA ALA A 276 -49.03 2.09 -2.18
C ALA A 276 -47.97 2.83 -3.04
N ILE A 277 -47.74 4.11 -2.79
CA ILE A 277 -46.72 4.89 -3.48
C ILE A 277 -45.33 4.52 -2.94
N LEU A 278 -45.18 4.38 -1.61
CA LEU A 278 -43.92 3.98 -0.98
C LEU A 278 -43.45 2.62 -1.48
N THR A 279 -44.34 1.62 -1.61
CA THR A 279 -43.98 0.31 -2.19
C THR A 279 -43.39 0.47 -3.59
N LYS A 280 -44.05 1.21 -4.47
CA LYS A 280 -43.57 1.45 -5.85
C LYS A 280 -42.27 2.25 -5.86
N LEU A 281 -42.12 3.20 -4.93
CA LEU A 281 -40.90 4.01 -4.80
C LEU A 281 -39.71 3.14 -4.40
N LEU A 282 -39.87 2.19 -3.47
CA LEU A 282 -38.82 1.26 -3.07
C LEU A 282 -38.44 0.29 -4.19
N ASP A 283 -39.43 -0.15 -4.99
CA ASP A 283 -39.14 -0.95 -6.20
C ASP A 283 -38.32 -0.13 -7.21
N LEU A 284 -38.68 1.16 -7.42
CA LEU A 284 -37.94 2.08 -8.30
C LEU A 284 -36.51 2.33 -7.80
N TRP A 285 -36.28 2.40 -6.48
CA TRP A 285 -34.93 2.48 -5.92
C TRP A 285 -34.09 1.25 -6.28
N GLY A 286 -34.69 0.06 -6.39
CA GLY A 286 -34.01 -1.13 -6.91
C GLY A 286 -33.49 -0.94 -8.35
N ASP A 287 -34.33 -0.36 -9.24
CA ASP A 287 -33.93 -0.05 -10.61
C ASP A 287 -32.87 1.06 -10.69
N VAL A 288 -32.94 2.05 -9.80
CA VAL A 288 -31.92 3.08 -9.66
C VAL A 288 -30.57 2.50 -9.26
N LEU A 289 -30.54 1.59 -8.27
CA LEU A 289 -29.32 0.91 -7.87
C LEU A 289 -28.70 0.10 -9.03
N ASP A 290 -29.52 -0.57 -9.83
CA ASP A 290 -29.07 -1.30 -11.01
C ASP A 290 -28.52 -0.37 -12.10
N SER A 291 -29.18 0.75 -12.34
CA SER A 291 -28.77 1.76 -13.31
C SER A 291 -27.43 2.39 -12.92
N LEU A 292 -27.29 2.83 -11.67
CA LEU A 292 -26.04 3.42 -11.15
C LEU A 292 -24.88 2.42 -11.21
N THR A 293 -25.14 1.16 -10.84
CA THR A 293 -24.16 0.07 -10.90
C THR A 293 -23.68 -0.16 -12.33
N SER A 294 -24.61 -0.24 -13.30
CA SER A 294 -24.28 -0.47 -14.71
C SER A 294 -23.52 0.67 -15.36
N GLN A 295 -23.69 1.90 -14.85
CA GLN A 295 -23.00 3.10 -15.32
C GLN A 295 -21.68 3.36 -14.58
N GLY A 296 -21.38 2.63 -13.49
CA GLY A 296 -20.17 2.82 -12.69
C GLY A 296 -20.16 4.14 -11.91
N LYS A 297 -21.33 4.67 -11.55
CA LYS A 297 -21.46 5.91 -10.75
C LYS A 297 -21.31 5.60 -9.26
N TRP A 298 -20.10 5.12 -8.86
CA TRP A 298 -19.85 4.54 -7.53
C TRP A 298 -20.05 5.51 -6.39
N ALA A 299 -19.58 6.76 -6.49
CA ALA A 299 -19.74 7.77 -5.45
C ALA A 299 -21.23 8.13 -5.21
N VAL A 300 -22.01 8.19 -6.30
CA VAL A 300 -23.46 8.41 -6.20
C VAL A 300 -24.15 7.19 -5.59
N LEU A 301 -23.74 5.99 -6.01
CA LEU A 301 -24.26 4.72 -5.48
C LEU A 301 -24.00 4.57 -3.98
N GLU A 302 -22.78 4.93 -3.51
CA GLU A 302 -22.44 4.98 -2.09
C GLU A 302 -23.39 5.90 -1.33
N SER A 303 -23.59 7.13 -1.82
CA SER A 303 -24.49 8.11 -1.21
C SER A 303 -25.93 7.60 -1.13
N VAL A 304 -26.43 6.95 -2.20
CA VAL A 304 -27.77 6.35 -2.24
C VAL A 304 -27.90 5.19 -1.25
N LEU A 305 -26.92 4.30 -1.18
CA LEU A 305 -26.93 3.21 -0.20
C LEU A 305 -26.91 3.74 1.24
N GLY A 306 -26.09 4.78 1.52
CA GLY A 306 -26.06 5.45 2.81
C GLY A 306 -27.43 6.06 3.16
N LEU A 307 -28.08 6.73 2.21
CA LEU A 307 -29.44 7.27 2.38
C LEU A 307 -30.44 6.17 2.73
N LEU A 308 -30.47 5.09 1.95
CA LEU A 308 -31.40 3.98 2.16
C LEU A 308 -31.19 3.30 3.53
N HIS A 309 -29.93 3.19 3.99
CA HIS A 309 -29.60 2.65 5.31
C HIS A 309 -30.19 3.48 6.47
N VAL A 310 -30.08 4.81 6.38
CA VAL A 310 -30.59 5.69 7.44
C VAL A 310 -32.08 5.98 7.33
N THR A 311 -32.73 5.63 6.21
CA THR A 311 -34.14 5.96 5.96
C THR A 311 -35.06 5.37 7.03
N ALA A 312 -34.83 4.14 7.49
CA ALA A 312 -35.64 3.49 8.53
C ALA A 312 -35.55 4.22 9.90
N GLU A 313 -34.42 4.87 10.18
CA GLU A 313 -34.19 5.65 11.40
C GLU A 313 -34.78 7.05 11.29
N VAL A 314 -34.60 7.70 10.13
CA VAL A 314 -35.08 9.05 9.85
C VAL A 314 -36.61 9.10 9.67
N ARG A 315 -37.20 8.01 9.21
CA ARG A 315 -38.66 7.84 8.96
C ARG A 315 -39.26 6.79 9.91
N PRO A 316 -39.43 7.10 11.20
CA PRO A 316 -40.04 6.18 12.17
C PRO A 316 -41.52 5.89 11.86
N ASP A 317 -42.16 6.75 11.05
CA ASP A 317 -43.56 6.63 10.57
C ASP A 317 -43.74 5.57 9.46
N LEU A 318 -42.64 5.02 8.90
CA LEU A 318 -42.73 3.91 7.94
C LEU A 318 -43.34 2.67 8.61
N GLY A 319 -44.31 2.05 7.92
CA GLY A 319 -44.86 0.75 8.34
C GLY A 319 -43.84 -0.36 8.30
N ASP A 320 -44.04 -1.40 9.10
CA ASP A 320 -43.12 -2.55 9.22
C ASP A 320 -42.87 -3.25 7.86
N ASP A 321 -43.86 -3.29 6.98
CA ASP A 321 -43.70 -3.89 5.65
C ASP A 321 -42.74 -3.10 4.77
N HIS A 322 -42.74 -1.75 4.84
CA HIS A 322 -41.81 -0.91 4.09
C HIS A 322 -40.40 -0.99 4.67
N LYS A 323 -40.25 -1.09 6.00
CA LYS A 323 -38.95 -1.30 6.64
C LYS A 323 -38.33 -2.63 6.21
N LYS A 324 -39.15 -3.70 6.17
CA LYS A 324 -38.71 -5.00 5.66
C LYS A 324 -38.35 -4.95 4.17
N GLN A 325 -39.14 -4.25 3.35
CA GLN A 325 -38.84 -4.09 1.93
C GLN A 325 -37.51 -3.36 1.73
N LEU A 326 -37.23 -2.33 2.54
CA LEU A 326 -35.96 -1.61 2.54
C LEU A 326 -34.78 -2.50 2.97
N GLU A 327 -34.96 -3.30 4.03
CA GLU A 327 -33.95 -4.28 4.46
C GLU A 327 -33.67 -5.31 3.35
N VAL A 328 -34.70 -5.86 2.72
CA VAL A 328 -34.56 -6.80 1.61
C VAL A 328 -33.84 -6.14 0.42
N LEU A 329 -34.14 -4.87 0.12
CA LEU A 329 -33.48 -4.14 -0.95
C LEU A 329 -31.97 -3.99 -0.71
N LEU A 330 -31.57 -3.70 0.52
CA LEU A 330 -30.18 -3.60 0.94
C LEU A 330 -29.49 -4.96 1.01
N ASP A 331 -30.11 -5.95 1.62
CA ASP A 331 -29.56 -7.31 1.74
C ASP A 331 -29.36 -7.98 0.37
N THR A 332 -30.30 -7.72 -0.57
CA THR A 332 -30.19 -8.23 -1.93
C THR A 332 -29.34 -7.37 -2.84
N PHE A 333 -28.65 -6.35 -2.29
CA PHE A 333 -27.74 -5.53 -3.11
C PHE A 333 -26.67 -6.37 -3.80
N ALA A 334 -26.11 -7.35 -3.09
CA ALA A 334 -25.08 -8.26 -3.60
C ALA A 334 -25.61 -9.44 -4.44
N ARG A 335 -26.80 -9.31 -5.03
CA ARG A 335 -27.37 -10.36 -5.92
C ARG A 335 -26.48 -10.65 -7.14
N PRO A 336 -26.48 -11.88 -7.67
CA PRO A 336 -25.57 -12.29 -8.74
C PRO A 336 -25.60 -11.40 -9.98
N GLU A 337 -26.79 -10.91 -10.37
CA GLU A 337 -26.98 -10.05 -11.54
C GLU A 337 -26.20 -8.72 -11.37
N ARG A 338 -26.33 -8.08 -10.23
CA ARG A 338 -25.64 -6.80 -9.92
C ARG A 338 -24.14 -7.02 -9.78
N MET A 339 -23.73 -8.11 -9.15
CA MET A 339 -22.31 -8.49 -9.06
C MET A 339 -21.71 -8.69 -10.46
N LYS A 340 -22.47 -9.25 -11.39
CA LYS A 340 -22.07 -9.39 -12.79
C LYS A 340 -22.01 -8.05 -13.53
N MET A 341 -22.88 -7.10 -13.20
CA MET A 341 -22.81 -5.72 -13.73
C MET A 341 -21.51 -5.05 -13.29
N ILE A 342 -21.15 -5.15 -12.00
CA ILE A 342 -19.90 -4.64 -11.46
C ILE A 342 -18.70 -5.24 -12.21
N GLU A 343 -18.61 -6.56 -12.31
CA GLU A 343 -17.55 -7.26 -13.05
C GLU A 343 -17.46 -6.78 -14.50
N THR A 344 -18.60 -6.70 -15.17
CA THR A 344 -18.66 -6.32 -16.58
C THR A 344 -18.21 -4.88 -16.79
N TYR A 345 -18.63 -3.95 -15.93
CA TYR A 345 -18.23 -2.55 -16.00
C TYR A 345 -16.72 -2.40 -15.78
N LEU A 346 -16.18 -2.99 -14.71
CA LEU A 346 -14.76 -2.88 -14.36
C LEU A 346 -13.84 -3.48 -15.44
N ASN A 347 -14.26 -4.55 -16.10
CA ASN A 347 -13.47 -5.13 -17.19
C ASN A 347 -13.58 -4.34 -18.52
N LYS A 348 -14.70 -3.66 -18.76
CA LYS A 348 -14.85 -2.80 -19.95
C LYS A 348 -14.10 -1.48 -19.83
N THR A 349 -13.87 -1.00 -18.63
CA THR A 349 -13.29 0.32 -18.35
C THR A 349 -12.09 0.19 -17.39
N PRO A 350 -10.91 -0.29 -17.87
CA PRO A 350 -9.74 -0.56 -17.03
C PRO A 350 -9.22 0.66 -16.27
N ASP A 351 -9.41 1.86 -16.83
CA ASP A 351 -8.97 3.15 -16.28
C ASP A 351 -10.11 3.92 -15.60
N ALA A 352 -11.23 3.25 -15.29
CA ALA A 352 -12.37 3.92 -14.64
C ALA A 352 -11.98 4.45 -13.25
N ASN A 353 -12.56 5.60 -12.89
CA ASN A 353 -12.52 6.09 -11.52
C ASN A 353 -13.28 5.11 -10.61
N THR A 354 -12.62 4.62 -9.58
CA THR A 354 -13.19 3.71 -8.58
C THR A 354 -13.56 4.40 -7.27
N GLU A 355 -13.62 5.74 -7.27
CA GLU A 355 -14.05 6.53 -6.11
C GLU A 355 -15.46 6.12 -5.69
N GLY A 356 -15.65 5.85 -4.38
CA GLY A 356 -16.89 5.32 -3.82
C GLY A 356 -17.05 3.80 -3.95
N LEU A 357 -16.38 3.12 -4.87
CA LEU A 357 -16.50 1.67 -5.02
C LEU A 357 -16.09 0.88 -3.76
N PRO A 358 -15.00 1.21 -3.05
CA PRO A 358 -14.66 0.53 -1.79
C PRO A 358 -15.81 0.56 -0.78
N ALA A 359 -16.42 1.72 -0.57
CA ALA A 359 -17.52 1.88 0.37
C ALA A 359 -18.78 1.11 -0.07
N VAL A 360 -19.09 1.11 -1.38
CA VAL A 360 -20.17 0.29 -1.95
C VAL A 360 -19.93 -1.20 -1.68
N LEU A 361 -18.72 -1.70 -1.88
CA LEU A 361 -18.40 -3.11 -1.62
C LEU A 361 -18.47 -3.42 -0.12
N LEU A 362 -18.00 -2.52 0.74
CA LEU A 362 -18.03 -2.68 2.20
C LEU A 362 -19.43 -2.57 2.81
N SER A 363 -20.39 -1.95 2.11
CA SER A 363 -21.79 -1.95 2.52
C SER A 363 -22.48 -3.30 2.35
N MET A 364 -21.85 -4.25 1.64
CA MET A 364 -22.38 -5.59 1.45
C MET A 364 -22.18 -6.46 2.70
N THR A 365 -23.01 -7.48 2.84
CA THR A 365 -22.86 -8.47 3.89
C THR A 365 -21.80 -9.53 3.57
N THR A 366 -21.40 -10.33 4.54
CA THR A 366 -20.45 -11.46 4.34
C THR A 366 -20.94 -12.48 3.30
N ALA A 367 -22.25 -12.53 3.03
CA ALA A 367 -22.83 -13.36 1.96
C ALA A 367 -22.31 -13.00 0.55
N ALA A 368 -21.81 -11.78 0.36
CA ALA A 368 -21.21 -11.33 -0.90
C ALA A 368 -19.79 -11.91 -1.15
N VAL A 369 -19.11 -12.39 -0.13
CA VAL A 369 -17.71 -12.83 -0.21
C VAL A 369 -17.45 -13.84 -1.35
N PRO A 370 -18.25 -14.89 -1.55
CA PRO A 370 -18.03 -15.81 -2.67
C PRO A 370 -18.13 -15.14 -4.04
N SER A 371 -19.08 -14.21 -4.22
CA SER A 371 -19.27 -13.45 -5.45
C SER A 371 -18.11 -12.47 -5.69
N LEU A 372 -17.64 -11.79 -4.65
CA LEU A 372 -16.46 -10.92 -4.71
C LEU A 372 -15.19 -11.70 -5.04
N CYS A 373 -15.02 -12.90 -4.51
CA CYS A 373 -13.94 -13.81 -4.90
C CYS A 373 -14.01 -14.16 -6.40
N ALA A 374 -15.22 -14.42 -6.93
CA ALA A 374 -15.40 -14.69 -8.35
C ALA A 374 -15.06 -13.47 -9.22
N ILE A 375 -15.49 -12.27 -8.82
CA ILE A 375 -15.13 -11.02 -9.49
C ILE A 375 -13.60 -10.83 -9.46
N LEU A 376 -12.95 -10.91 -8.29
CA LEU A 376 -11.50 -10.76 -8.16
C LEU A 376 -10.75 -11.71 -9.09
N ALA A 377 -11.25 -12.93 -9.24
CA ALA A 377 -10.66 -13.93 -10.11
C ALA A 377 -10.78 -13.61 -11.62
N ASN A 378 -11.79 -12.82 -12.01
CA ASN A 378 -12.10 -12.48 -13.40
C ASN A 378 -11.65 -11.06 -13.80
N LEU A 379 -11.27 -10.22 -12.84
CA LEU A 379 -10.80 -8.86 -13.15
C LEU A 379 -9.42 -8.89 -13.82
N GLU A 380 -9.25 -8.04 -14.84
CA GLU A 380 -8.01 -7.91 -15.61
C GLU A 380 -7.12 -6.78 -15.08
N ALA A 381 -7.70 -5.63 -14.70
CA ALA A 381 -6.99 -4.47 -14.22
C ALA A 381 -6.49 -4.66 -12.77
N ALA A 382 -5.20 -4.43 -12.54
CA ALA A 382 -4.59 -4.58 -11.21
C ALA A 382 -5.16 -3.57 -10.18
N THR A 383 -5.50 -2.36 -10.62
CA THR A 383 -6.15 -1.33 -9.80
C THR A 383 -7.49 -1.81 -9.26
N HIS A 384 -8.33 -2.37 -10.13
CA HIS A 384 -9.64 -2.90 -9.75
C HIS A 384 -9.51 -4.15 -8.85
N GLN A 385 -8.53 -5.01 -9.14
CA GLN A 385 -8.23 -6.15 -8.27
C GLN A 385 -7.86 -5.71 -6.86
N ALA A 386 -7.08 -4.62 -6.72
CA ALA A 386 -6.69 -4.09 -5.42
C ALA A 386 -7.91 -3.63 -4.60
N VAL A 387 -8.83 -2.89 -5.22
CA VAL A 387 -10.07 -2.42 -4.57
C VAL A 387 -10.95 -3.58 -4.09
N VAL A 388 -11.15 -4.60 -4.93
CA VAL A 388 -11.96 -5.77 -4.55
C VAL A 388 -11.24 -6.61 -3.48
N ALA A 389 -9.92 -6.72 -3.55
CA ALA A 389 -9.14 -7.45 -2.55
C ALA A 389 -9.20 -6.77 -1.17
N GLU A 390 -9.17 -5.44 -1.13
CA GLU A 390 -9.32 -4.66 0.12
C GLU A 390 -10.70 -4.85 0.74
N ALA A 391 -11.76 -4.83 -0.05
CA ALA A 391 -13.10 -5.14 0.44
C ALA A 391 -13.20 -6.57 0.98
N LEU A 392 -12.62 -7.55 0.27
CA LEU A 392 -12.55 -8.95 0.72
C LEU A 392 -11.76 -9.11 2.02
N GLU A 393 -10.68 -8.35 2.19
CA GLU A 393 -9.88 -8.35 3.41
C GLU A 393 -10.73 -8.03 4.64
N THR A 394 -11.64 -7.07 4.50
CA THR A 394 -12.53 -6.65 5.59
C THR A 394 -13.70 -7.62 5.76
N LEU A 395 -14.42 -7.93 4.69
CA LEU A 395 -15.66 -8.71 4.74
C LEU A 395 -15.44 -10.20 5.06
N ALA A 396 -14.32 -10.79 4.61
CA ALA A 396 -14.05 -12.21 4.80
C ALA A 396 -13.26 -12.53 6.08
N LYS A 397 -12.95 -11.54 6.91
CA LYS A 397 -12.10 -11.70 8.09
C LYS A 397 -12.63 -12.76 9.07
N ASP A 398 -13.94 -12.76 9.30
CA ASP A 398 -14.61 -13.71 10.21
C ASP A 398 -15.04 -15.01 9.52
N GLN A 399 -15.07 -15.04 8.20
CA GLN A 399 -15.46 -16.19 7.37
C GLN A 399 -14.45 -16.41 6.25
N PRO A 400 -13.22 -16.90 6.54
CA PRO A 400 -12.12 -17.00 5.57
C PRO A 400 -12.25 -18.17 4.59
N GLU A 401 -13.24 -19.06 4.72
CA GLU A 401 -13.37 -20.29 3.93
C GLU A 401 -13.39 -20.03 2.42
N PRO A 402 -14.10 -19.03 1.86
CA PRO A 402 -14.07 -18.75 0.43
C PRO A 402 -12.67 -18.35 -0.06
N ILE A 403 -11.94 -17.57 0.74
CA ILE A 403 -10.55 -17.17 0.45
C ILE A 403 -9.65 -18.41 0.42
N LEU A 404 -9.73 -19.27 1.44
CA LEU A 404 -8.93 -20.49 1.54
C LEU A 404 -9.24 -21.47 0.39
N LYS A 405 -10.50 -21.60 0.01
CA LYS A 405 -10.93 -22.41 -1.13
C LYS A 405 -10.35 -21.87 -2.45
N GLY A 406 -10.32 -20.56 -2.61
CA GLY A 406 -9.78 -19.88 -3.79
C GLY A 406 -8.29 -20.13 -4.02
N LEU A 407 -7.51 -20.49 -3.00
CA LEU A 407 -6.09 -20.82 -3.14
C LEU A 407 -5.83 -22.01 -4.08
N SER A 408 -6.82 -22.86 -4.32
CA SER A 408 -6.71 -24.00 -5.24
C SER A 408 -6.92 -23.61 -6.71
N ASP A 409 -7.17 -22.33 -7.01
CA ASP A 409 -7.37 -21.82 -8.36
C ASP A 409 -6.06 -21.88 -9.17
N ARG A 410 -6.21 -21.96 -10.51
CA ARG A 410 -5.06 -22.03 -11.43
C ARG A 410 -4.58 -20.67 -11.93
N ARG A 411 -5.27 -19.58 -11.62
CA ARG A 411 -4.95 -18.21 -12.04
C ARG A 411 -3.96 -17.57 -11.05
N PRO A 412 -2.71 -17.36 -11.46
CA PRO A 412 -1.66 -16.91 -10.51
C PRO A 412 -1.98 -15.55 -9.87
N ARG A 413 -2.52 -14.61 -10.65
CA ARG A 413 -2.88 -13.26 -10.15
C ARG A 413 -3.91 -13.34 -9.02
N TYR A 414 -4.93 -14.15 -9.22
CA TYR A 414 -5.98 -14.35 -8.21
C TYR A 414 -5.41 -14.96 -6.93
N VAL A 415 -4.64 -16.04 -7.05
CA VAL A 415 -4.01 -16.70 -5.90
C VAL A 415 -3.07 -15.74 -5.15
N LYS A 416 -2.30 -14.91 -5.87
CA LYS A 416 -1.46 -13.87 -5.24
C LYS A 416 -2.27 -12.86 -4.43
N ASN A 417 -3.40 -12.38 -4.96
CA ASN A 417 -4.26 -11.45 -4.23
C ASN A 417 -4.83 -12.11 -2.96
N LEU A 418 -5.23 -13.38 -3.03
CA LEU A 418 -5.70 -14.11 -1.84
C LEU A 418 -4.58 -14.32 -0.82
N LEU A 419 -3.37 -14.64 -1.25
CA LEU A 419 -2.20 -14.74 -0.37
C LEU A 419 -1.89 -13.40 0.30
N ALA A 420 -2.01 -12.28 -0.42
CA ALA A 420 -1.81 -10.95 0.15
C ALA A 420 -2.84 -10.65 1.26
N ILE A 421 -4.11 -11.02 1.08
CA ILE A 421 -5.14 -10.89 2.11
C ILE A 421 -4.77 -11.73 3.35
N LEU A 422 -4.39 -13.00 3.16
CA LEU A 422 -4.00 -13.87 4.28
C LEU A 422 -2.77 -13.33 5.03
N LEU A 423 -1.82 -12.75 4.32
CA LEU A 423 -0.63 -12.12 4.90
C LEU A 423 -0.98 -10.91 5.74
N LYS A 424 -1.90 -10.06 5.28
CA LYS A 424 -2.40 -8.92 6.05
C LYS A 424 -3.11 -9.36 7.33
N TRP A 425 -3.90 -10.43 7.27
CA TRP A 425 -4.53 -10.99 8.48
C TRP A 425 -3.52 -11.59 9.46
N ASN A 426 -2.34 -11.93 9.00
CA ASN A 426 -1.21 -12.44 9.78
C ASN A 426 -1.61 -13.54 10.81
N ASN A 427 -2.48 -14.46 10.40
CA ASN A 427 -2.98 -15.51 11.27
C ASN A 427 -2.28 -16.85 10.96
N PRO A 428 -1.50 -17.39 11.91
CA PRO A 428 -0.76 -18.65 11.71
C PRO A 428 -1.64 -19.87 11.37
N LYS A 429 -2.94 -19.82 11.66
CA LYS A 429 -3.89 -20.91 11.30
C LYS A 429 -3.98 -21.15 9.80
N PHE A 430 -3.63 -20.16 8.97
CA PHE A 430 -3.67 -20.30 7.50
C PHE A 430 -2.42 -20.94 6.92
N ALA A 431 -1.39 -21.17 7.72
CA ALA A 431 -0.12 -21.71 7.27
C ALA A 431 -0.25 -23.05 6.54
N ASP A 432 -1.12 -23.94 7.00
CA ASP A 432 -1.33 -25.26 6.37
C ASP A 432 -1.99 -25.14 4.98
N ALA A 433 -2.86 -24.15 4.79
CA ALA A 433 -3.46 -23.88 3.48
C ALA A 433 -2.42 -23.31 2.50
N VAL A 434 -1.58 -22.38 2.97
CA VAL A 434 -0.51 -21.77 2.20
C VAL A 434 0.58 -22.77 1.80
N GLU A 435 0.92 -23.71 2.70
CA GLU A 435 1.93 -24.75 2.45
C GLU A 435 1.61 -25.62 1.24
N LYS A 436 0.33 -25.87 0.97
CA LYS A 436 -0.10 -26.66 -0.20
C LYS A 436 0.34 -26.04 -1.52
N LEU A 437 0.65 -24.73 -1.52
CA LEU A 437 1.08 -23.97 -2.69
C LEU A 437 2.61 -23.94 -2.90
N VAL A 438 3.41 -24.62 -2.08
CA VAL A 438 4.88 -24.66 -2.21
C VAL A 438 5.33 -25.11 -3.61
N ARG A 439 4.54 -25.96 -4.26
CA ARG A 439 4.80 -26.45 -5.62
C ARG A 439 3.88 -25.82 -6.67
N TYR A 440 3.31 -24.66 -6.39
CA TYR A 440 2.47 -23.99 -7.37
C TYR A 440 3.27 -23.67 -8.64
N PRO A 441 2.70 -23.81 -9.86
CA PRO A 441 3.45 -23.66 -11.12
C PRO A 441 4.12 -22.29 -11.28
N ASP A 442 3.43 -21.22 -10.90
CA ASP A 442 3.91 -19.86 -11.06
C ASP A 442 4.94 -19.48 -9.98
N ILE A 443 6.06 -18.91 -10.40
CA ILE A 443 7.17 -18.53 -9.51
C ILE A 443 6.76 -17.39 -8.54
N GLN A 444 5.96 -16.43 -8.99
CA GLN A 444 5.58 -15.29 -8.15
C GLN A 444 4.66 -15.75 -7.01
N VAL A 445 3.77 -16.71 -7.29
CA VAL A 445 2.97 -17.36 -6.25
C VAL A 445 3.88 -18.07 -5.25
N ARG A 446 4.87 -18.84 -5.70
CA ARG A 446 5.79 -19.52 -4.80
C ARG A 446 6.63 -18.54 -3.96
N LYS A 447 7.00 -17.37 -4.50
CA LYS A 447 7.66 -16.30 -3.72
C LYS A 447 6.78 -15.80 -2.59
N GLU A 448 5.51 -15.53 -2.86
CA GLU A 448 4.56 -15.12 -1.81
C GLU A 448 4.31 -16.23 -0.79
N VAL A 449 4.29 -17.50 -1.21
CA VAL A 449 4.18 -18.64 -0.30
C VAL A 449 5.39 -18.71 0.63
N LEU A 450 6.59 -18.56 0.09
CA LEU A 450 7.83 -18.53 0.87
C LEU A 450 7.80 -17.41 1.91
N ARG A 451 7.39 -16.21 1.50
CA ARG A 451 7.21 -15.05 2.37
C ARG A 451 6.18 -15.34 3.47
N ALA A 452 5.04 -15.91 3.11
CA ALA A 452 3.97 -16.23 4.06
C ALA A 452 4.41 -17.25 5.13
N ILE A 453 5.14 -18.29 4.75
CA ILE A 453 5.69 -19.26 5.71
C ILE A 453 6.69 -18.57 6.66
N GLY A 454 7.51 -17.66 6.16
CA GLY A 454 8.44 -16.87 6.96
C GLY A 454 7.74 -15.95 7.98
N ILE A 455 6.58 -15.39 7.63
CA ILE A 455 5.80 -14.49 8.48
C ILE A 455 4.97 -15.28 9.50
N PHE A 456 4.20 -16.26 9.06
CA PHE A 456 3.31 -17.04 9.93
C PHE A 456 4.06 -17.91 10.94
N ARG A 457 5.28 -18.29 10.64
CA ARG A 457 6.15 -19.13 11.50
C ARG A 457 5.41 -20.30 12.14
N PRO A 458 4.69 -21.14 11.36
CA PRO A 458 3.98 -22.29 11.90
C PRO A 458 4.93 -23.31 12.52
N SER A 459 4.41 -24.22 13.32
CA SER A 459 5.17 -25.36 13.83
C SER A 459 5.84 -26.12 12.68
N GLY A 460 7.14 -26.37 12.79
CA GLY A 460 7.89 -27.04 11.72
C GLY A 460 8.26 -26.16 10.52
N SER A 461 8.20 -24.83 10.66
CA SER A 461 8.56 -23.88 9.58
C SER A 461 9.91 -24.19 8.94
N GLY A 462 10.91 -24.62 9.70
CA GLY A 462 12.20 -25.01 9.15
C GLY A 462 12.10 -26.10 8.11
N MET A 463 11.26 -27.11 8.32
CA MET A 463 11.03 -28.19 7.33
C MET A 463 10.26 -27.70 6.11
N LYS A 464 9.29 -26.80 6.32
CA LYS A 464 8.48 -26.19 5.26
C LYS A 464 9.33 -25.29 4.36
N LEU A 465 10.20 -24.47 4.94
CA LEU A 465 11.17 -23.64 4.22
C LEU A 465 12.19 -24.51 3.46
N ALA A 466 12.61 -25.61 4.04
CA ALA A 466 13.53 -26.53 3.37
C ALA A 466 12.95 -27.15 2.09
N ALA A 467 11.62 -27.21 1.93
CA ALA A 467 11.00 -27.67 0.67
C ALA A 467 11.37 -26.81 -0.53
N PHE A 468 11.71 -25.52 -0.33
CA PHE A 468 12.16 -24.62 -1.39
C PHE A 468 13.65 -24.79 -1.78
N LEU A 469 14.45 -25.50 -0.99
CA LEU A 469 15.88 -25.69 -1.28
C LEU A 469 16.16 -26.48 -2.56
N ASN A 470 15.15 -27.18 -3.08
CA ASN A 470 15.18 -27.88 -4.36
C ASN A 470 14.31 -27.23 -5.43
N ASP A 471 13.85 -25.99 -5.21
CA ASP A 471 13.12 -25.27 -6.25
C ASP A 471 14.00 -25.06 -7.49
N ALA A 472 13.40 -25.05 -8.67
CA ALA A 472 14.12 -24.77 -9.92
C ALA A 472 14.71 -23.36 -9.92
N GLU A 473 14.01 -22.42 -9.24
CA GLU A 473 14.36 -21.03 -9.16
C GLU A 473 15.41 -20.74 -8.06
N GLU A 474 16.51 -20.16 -8.47
CA GLU A 474 17.61 -19.80 -7.59
C GLU A 474 17.18 -18.81 -6.51
N SER A 475 16.41 -17.77 -6.90
CA SER A 475 15.89 -16.75 -5.97
C SER A 475 15.04 -17.32 -4.83
N LEU A 476 14.28 -18.39 -5.09
CA LEU A 476 13.51 -19.09 -4.06
C LEU A 476 14.40 -19.90 -3.14
N ARG A 477 15.41 -20.55 -3.69
CA ARG A 477 16.38 -21.31 -2.89
C ARG A 477 17.15 -20.38 -1.94
N PHE A 478 17.66 -19.25 -2.44
CA PHE A 478 18.33 -18.25 -1.60
C PHE A 478 17.39 -17.61 -0.56
N GLY A 479 16.16 -17.28 -0.95
CA GLY A 479 15.16 -16.76 -0.02
C GLY A 479 14.89 -17.73 1.14
N ALA A 480 14.76 -19.02 0.84
CA ALA A 480 14.59 -20.05 1.87
C ALA A 480 15.81 -20.18 2.79
N LEU A 481 17.02 -20.13 2.23
CA LEU A 481 18.26 -20.15 3.02
C LEU A 481 18.36 -18.93 3.94
N LYS A 482 18.06 -17.74 3.43
CA LYS A 482 18.05 -16.50 4.22
C LYS A 482 17.07 -16.62 5.40
N LEU A 483 15.83 -17.04 5.15
CA LEU A 483 14.83 -17.21 6.20
C LEU A 483 15.24 -18.27 7.23
N LEU A 484 15.81 -19.40 6.79
CA LEU A 484 16.30 -20.45 7.70
C LEU A 484 17.40 -19.93 8.62
N MET A 485 18.31 -19.10 8.10
CA MET A 485 19.41 -18.53 8.88
C MET A 485 18.93 -17.44 9.86
N THR A 486 18.06 -16.54 9.42
CA THR A 486 17.60 -15.40 10.23
C THR A 486 16.54 -15.77 11.26
N GLY A 487 15.71 -16.76 10.95
CA GLY A 487 14.56 -17.15 11.76
C GLY A 487 14.87 -18.05 12.95
N GLN A 488 16.12 -18.44 13.16
CA GLN A 488 16.55 -19.38 14.24
C GLN A 488 15.76 -20.71 14.23
N TYR A 489 15.41 -21.20 13.06
CA TYR A 489 14.68 -22.45 12.91
C TYR A 489 15.58 -23.66 13.25
N LYS A 490 14.97 -24.67 13.85
CA LYS A 490 15.61 -25.98 14.00
C LYS A 490 15.14 -26.90 12.88
N THR A 491 16.08 -27.47 12.14
CA THR A 491 15.82 -28.38 11.03
C THR A 491 16.73 -29.59 11.19
N PRO A 492 16.23 -30.81 11.31
CA PRO A 492 17.07 -32.00 11.48
C PRO A 492 17.93 -32.23 10.22
N PHE A 493 19.13 -32.78 10.41
CA PHE A 493 20.04 -33.00 9.29
C PHE A 493 19.47 -33.93 8.19
N SER A 494 18.54 -34.81 8.55
CA SER A 494 17.82 -35.67 7.61
C SER A 494 17.11 -34.91 6.47
N VAL A 495 16.78 -33.66 6.67
CA VAL A 495 16.15 -32.78 5.65
C VAL A 495 17.19 -32.27 4.64
N TRP A 496 18.42 -32.01 5.11
CA TRP A 496 19.52 -31.49 4.30
C TRP A 496 20.25 -32.60 3.54
N SER A 497 20.38 -33.76 4.18
CA SER A 497 21.18 -34.88 3.64
C SER A 497 20.83 -35.25 2.19
N PRO A 498 19.56 -35.41 1.77
CA PRO A 498 19.24 -35.74 0.38
C PRO A 498 19.67 -34.67 -0.62
N ILE A 499 19.70 -33.40 -0.17
CA ILE A 499 20.04 -32.25 -1.03
C ILE A 499 21.55 -32.16 -1.23
N VAL A 500 22.31 -32.16 -0.11
CA VAL A 500 23.77 -31.96 -0.14
C VAL A 500 24.55 -33.18 -0.63
N SER A 501 23.91 -34.36 -0.59
CA SER A 501 24.48 -35.61 -1.11
C SER A 501 24.13 -35.83 -2.58
N ALA A 502 23.21 -35.05 -3.17
CA ALA A 502 22.87 -35.20 -4.58
C ALA A 502 24.02 -34.73 -5.49
N GLU A 503 24.27 -35.46 -6.60
CA GLU A 503 25.29 -35.07 -7.56
C GLU A 503 25.04 -33.67 -8.15
N ALA A 504 23.78 -33.33 -8.42
CA ALA A 504 23.38 -32.01 -8.90
C ALA A 504 23.75 -30.86 -7.94
N PHE A 505 23.95 -31.12 -6.65
CA PHE A 505 24.38 -30.10 -5.70
C PHE A 505 25.81 -29.62 -5.98
N MET A 506 26.66 -30.49 -6.50
CA MET A 506 28.05 -30.15 -6.84
C MET A 506 28.15 -29.12 -7.98
N ASP A 507 27.10 -28.99 -8.78
CA ASP A 507 27.04 -28.07 -9.93
C ASP A 507 26.38 -26.75 -9.62
N ARG A 508 25.87 -26.56 -8.39
CA ARG A 508 25.30 -25.29 -7.95
C ARG A 508 26.38 -24.21 -7.80
N PRO A 509 26.00 -22.93 -7.90
CA PRO A 509 26.90 -21.80 -7.66
C PRO A 509 27.62 -21.89 -6.31
N LEU A 510 28.83 -21.38 -6.22
CA LEU A 510 29.64 -21.41 -4.99
C LEU A 510 28.95 -20.66 -3.84
N SER A 511 28.33 -19.53 -4.16
CA SER A 511 27.53 -18.71 -3.22
C SER A 511 26.41 -19.52 -2.60
N GLU A 512 25.64 -20.25 -3.40
CA GLU A 512 24.55 -21.11 -2.96
C GLU A 512 25.05 -22.27 -2.09
N LYS A 513 26.11 -22.95 -2.50
CA LYS A 513 26.74 -24.01 -1.69
C LYS A 513 27.18 -23.48 -0.32
N ARG A 514 27.83 -22.30 -0.31
CA ARG A 514 28.26 -21.65 0.94
C ARG A 514 27.05 -21.34 1.85
N ALA A 515 26.02 -20.68 1.33
CA ALA A 515 24.82 -20.38 2.08
C ALA A 515 24.12 -21.64 2.62
N MET A 516 24.12 -22.72 1.83
CA MET A 516 23.58 -24.04 2.22
C MET A 516 24.31 -24.61 3.44
N PHE A 517 25.66 -24.68 3.41
CA PHE A 517 26.43 -25.17 4.55
C PHE A 517 26.25 -24.32 5.80
N LEU A 518 26.19 -23.00 5.65
CA LEU A 518 25.94 -22.09 6.76
C LEU A 518 24.56 -22.31 7.38
N ALA A 519 23.51 -22.37 6.54
CA ALA A 519 22.14 -22.58 6.99
C ALA A 519 21.97 -23.96 7.65
N MET A 520 22.51 -25.00 7.03
CA MET A 520 22.51 -26.36 7.56
C MET A 520 23.17 -26.41 8.94
N ARG A 521 24.36 -25.81 9.11
CA ARG A 521 25.07 -25.78 10.39
C ARG A 521 24.30 -24.96 11.45
N ALA A 522 23.74 -23.82 11.07
CA ALA A 522 22.98 -22.97 11.97
C ALA A 522 21.68 -23.63 12.47
N THR A 523 20.99 -24.40 11.61
CA THR A 523 19.68 -24.98 11.92
C THR A 523 19.73 -26.40 12.51
N SER A 524 20.71 -27.22 12.09
CA SER A 524 20.85 -28.62 12.52
C SER A 524 21.90 -28.81 13.62
N GLY A 525 22.66 -27.77 13.94
CA GLY A 525 23.65 -27.84 15.01
C GLY A 525 24.69 -28.96 14.79
N ASP A 526 24.99 -29.74 15.81
CA ASP A 526 26.02 -30.79 15.76
C ASP A 526 25.59 -32.05 15.00
N GLU A 527 24.31 -32.22 14.62
CA GLU A 527 23.85 -33.34 13.78
C GLU A 527 24.55 -33.39 12.41
N VAL A 528 25.10 -32.26 11.92
CA VAL A 528 25.83 -32.12 10.66
C VAL A 528 27.24 -32.71 10.74
N LEU A 529 27.81 -32.82 11.94
CA LEU A 529 29.24 -33.14 12.14
C LEU A 529 29.67 -34.45 11.53
N PRO A 530 28.94 -35.59 11.62
CA PRO A 530 29.31 -36.84 10.98
C PRO A 530 29.43 -36.71 9.47
N PHE A 531 28.52 -35.96 8.82
CA PHE A 531 28.58 -35.72 7.37
C PHE A 531 29.81 -34.89 7.00
N VAL A 532 30.08 -33.79 7.72
CA VAL A 532 31.26 -32.95 7.49
C VAL A 532 32.55 -33.74 7.71
N GLN A 533 32.61 -34.56 8.75
CA GLN A 533 33.77 -35.44 8.98
C GLN A 533 33.96 -36.40 7.83
N GLY A 534 32.92 -36.96 7.25
CA GLY A 534 32.97 -37.77 6.03
C GLY A 534 33.60 -37.00 4.86
N LEU A 535 33.13 -35.76 4.61
CA LEU A 535 33.71 -34.89 3.56
C LEU A 535 35.22 -34.63 3.74
N PHE A 536 35.73 -34.62 4.98
CA PHE A 536 37.14 -34.35 5.29
C PHE A 536 38.02 -35.62 5.16
N THR A 537 37.44 -36.80 5.33
CA THR A 537 38.17 -38.06 5.40
C THR A 537 37.98 -38.94 4.18
N GLU A 538 36.89 -38.81 3.45
CA GLU A 538 36.63 -39.64 2.28
C GLU A 538 37.52 -39.27 1.10
N TRP A 539 38.30 -40.25 0.66
CA TRP A 539 39.11 -40.15 -0.56
C TRP A 539 38.22 -40.49 -1.77
N SER A 540 38.17 -39.60 -2.77
CA SER A 540 37.44 -39.85 -4.02
C SER A 540 38.32 -39.57 -5.23
N TRP A 541 38.33 -40.49 -6.18
CA TRP A 541 39.03 -40.33 -7.46
C TRP A 541 38.23 -39.46 -8.44
N THR A 542 36.89 -39.51 -8.33
CA THR A 542 35.98 -38.72 -9.17
C THR A 542 35.59 -37.40 -8.46
N ASN A 543 35.49 -36.30 -9.22
CA ASN A 543 35.06 -34.98 -8.73
C ASN A 543 35.90 -34.41 -7.56
N ARG A 544 37.19 -34.79 -7.47
CA ARG A 544 38.08 -34.44 -6.36
C ARG A 544 38.05 -32.93 -6.04
N LYS A 545 38.21 -32.08 -7.08
CA LYS A 545 38.22 -30.62 -6.89
C LYS A 545 36.90 -30.10 -6.30
N LYS A 546 35.73 -30.57 -6.82
CA LYS A 546 34.41 -30.19 -6.32
C LYS A 546 34.19 -30.65 -4.87
N LYS A 547 34.66 -31.89 -4.53
CA LYS A 547 34.56 -32.39 -3.14
C LYS A 547 35.46 -31.61 -2.17
N GLU A 548 36.67 -31.23 -2.59
CA GLU A 548 37.59 -30.42 -1.80
C GLU A 548 37.02 -28.99 -1.58
N GLU A 549 36.33 -28.42 -2.58
CA GLU A 549 35.61 -27.19 -2.47
C GLU A 549 34.46 -27.30 -1.41
N LEU A 550 33.65 -28.36 -1.49
CA LEU A 550 32.57 -28.58 -0.49
C LEU A 550 33.13 -28.74 0.93
N ALA A 551 34.24 -29.46 1.08
CA ALA A 551 34.90 -29.63 2.36
C ALA A 551 35.42 -28.28 2.93
N ALA A 552 35.95 -27.41 2.07
CA ALA A 552 36.38 -26.06 2.47
C ALA A 552 35.20 -25.19 2.93
N LEU A 553 34.06 -25.25 2.22
CA LEU A 553 32.85 -24.54 2.63
C LEU A 553 32.26 -25.08 3.94
N ALA A 554 32.31 -26.39 4.14
CA ALA A 554 31.89 -27.01 5.40
C ALA A 554 32.81 -26.55 6.56
N ALA A 555 34.12 -26.43 6.34
CA ALA A 555 35.04 -25.90 7.34
C ALA A 555 34.72 -24.44 7.70
N GLU A 556 34.41 -23.60 6.72
CA GLU A 556 33.97 -22.22 6.94
C GLU A 556 32.71 -22.16 7.82
N ALA A 557 31.72 -23.02 7.53
CA ALA A 557 30.48 -23.09 8.31
C ALA A 557 30.72 -23.53 9.76
N LEU A 558 31.62 -24.51 9.99
CA LEU A 558 32.03 -24.92 11.33
C LEU A 558 32.71 -23.77 12.11
N GLY A 559 33.52 -22.96 11.44
CA GLY A 559 34.18 -21.80 12.03
C GLY A 559 33.24 -20.69 12.47
N LYS A 560 32.12 -20.50 11.75
CA LYS A 560 31.10 -19.50 12.13
C LYS A 560 30.26 -19.94 13.32
N PHE A 561 29.99 -21.24 13.47
CA PHE A 561 29.20 -21.81 14.56
C PHE A 561 30.03 -22.83 15.36
N PRO A 562 31.04 -22.39 16.11
CA PRO A 562 31.97 -23.28 16.77
C PRO A 562 31.35 -23.96 18.01
N THR A 563 31.50 -25.29 18.05
CA THR A 563 31.30 -26.12 19.25
C THR A 563 32.59 -26.89 19.53
N PRO A 564 32.78 -27.46 20.73
CA PRO A 564 33.98 -28.28 20.98
C PRO A 564 34.17 -29.41 19.97
N ALA A 565 33.07 -30.06 19.58
CA ALA A 565 33.06 -31.13 18.60
C ALA A 565 33.42 -30.62 17.17
N ALA A 566 32.88 -29.44 16.79
CA ALA A 566 33.22 -28.81 15.52
C ALA A 566 34.72 -28.43 15.42
N ILE A 567 35.29 -27.90 16.52
CA ILE A 567 36.72 -27.57 16.61
C ILE A 567 37.58 -28.82 16.40
N ALA A 568 37.24 -29.95 17.06
CA ALA A 568 37.97 -31.20 16.89
C ALA A 568 37.96 -31.68 15.44
N ILE A 569 36.84 -31.52 14.71
CA ILE A 569 36.76 -31.85 13.29
C ILE A 569 37.62 -30.91 12.44
N LEU A 570 37.62 -29.60 12.74
CA LEU A 570 38.50 -28.65 12.04
C LEU A 570 39.98 -28.96 12.25
N GLU A 571 40.41 -29.37 13.43
CA GLU A 571 41.76 -29.82 13.74
C GLU A 571 42.12 -31.10 12.97
N LEU A 572 41.17 -32.04 12.83
CA LEU A 572 41.34 -33.21 12.00
C LEU A 572 41.55 -32.84 10.53
N GLY A 573 40.72 -31.94 10.00
CA GLY A 573 40.83 -31.45 8.63
C GLY A 573 42.15 -30.70 8.35
N GLN A 574 42.65 -29.95 9.32
CA GLN A 574 43.94 -29.29 9.25
C GLN A 574 45.10 -30.28 9.17
N LYS A 575 45.03 -31.40 9.87
CA LYS A 575 46.08 -32.42 9.89
C LYS A 575 46.05 -33.33 8.68
N LYS A 576 44.87 -33.75 8.24
CA LYS A 576 44.71 -34.83 7.21
C LYS A 576 44.21 -34.34 5.85
N GLY A 577 43.74 -33.10 5.74
CA GLY A 577 43.12 -32.58 4.52
C GLY A 577 44.09 -32.22 3.41
N GLY A 578 43.59 -32.03 2.18
CA GLY A 578 44.30 -31.43 1.05
C GLY A 578 44.68 -29.97 1.31
N ALA A 579 45.41 -29.35 0.40
CA ALA A 579 45.91 -27.97 0.61
C ALA A 579 44.78 -26.95 0.86
N THR A 580 43.73 -26.98 0.05
CA THR A 580 42.56 -26.08 0.14
C THR A 580 41.82 -26.30 1.45
N LEU A 581 41.56 -27.55 1.84
CA LEU A 581 40.88 -27.87 3.08
C LEU A 581 41.69 -27.45 4.30
N ARG A 582 43.01 -27.71 4.31
CA ARG A 582 43.91 -27.29 5.39
C ARG A 582 43.88 -25.77 5.58
N GLN A 583 43.94 -25.01 4.49
CA GLN A 583 43.85 -23.55 4.53
C GLN A 583 42.52 -23.10 5.11
N ALA A 584 41.39 -23.65 4.65
CA ALA A 584 40.04 -23.34 5.14
C ALA A 584 39.90 -23.68 6.64
N CYS A 585 40.37 -24.85 7.08
CA CYS A 585 40.33 -25.21 8.50
C CYS A 585 41.19 -24.30 9.37
N THR A 586 42.37 -23.88 8.89
CA THR A 586 43.24 -22.94 9.62
C THR A 586 42.55 -21.58 9.76
N ALA A 587 41.95 -21.07 8.68
CA ALA A 587 41.17 -19.81 8.74
C ALA A 587 39.97 -19.91 9.68
N ALA A 588 39.21 -21.00 9.64
CA ALA A 588 38.08 -21.28 10.50
C ALA A 588 38.50 -21.34 11.99
N LEU A 589 39.60 -22.03 12.32
CA LEU A 589 40.11 -22.08 13.69
C LEU A 589 40.59 -20.70 14.19
N ALA A 590 41.23 -19.91 13.35
CA ALA A 590 41.62 -18.53 13.69
C ALA A 590 40.38 -17.65 13.97
N GLN A 591 39.34 -17.81 13.16
CA GLN A 591 38.04 -17.11 13.38
C GLN A 591 37.43 -17.50 14.72
N THR A 592 37.41 -18.80 15.07
CA THR A 592 36.85 -19.25 16.37
C THR A 592 37.64 -18.70 17.56
N GLN A 593 38.95 -18.57 17.44
CA GLN A 593 39.78 -17.96 18.49
C GLN A 593 39.47 -16.47 18.68
N ARG A 594 39.33 -15.73 17.58
CA ARG A 594 38.91 -14.31 17.63
C ARG A 594 37.55 -14.13 18.29
N GLN A 595 36.56 -14.97 17.94
CA GLN A 595 35.23 -14.92 18.55
C GLN A 595 35.27 -15.21 20.06
N LYS A 596 36.12 -16.14 20.53
CA LYS A 596 36.30 -16.41 21.95
C LYS A 596 36.92 -15.21 22.67
N GLN A 597 37.92 -14.56 22.08
CA GLN A 597 38.56 -13.37 22.65
C GLN A 597 37.55 -12.21 22.76
N ILE A 598 36.76 -11.95 21.73
CA ILE A 598 35.73 -10.89 21.76
C ILE A 598 34.70 -11.15 22.85
N LYS A 599 34.24 -12.39 23.02
CA LYS A 599 33.29 -12.74 24.10
C LYS A 599 33.91 -12.61 25.52
N GLN A 600 35.20 -12.88 25.67
CA GLN A 600 35.91 -12.70 26.96
C GLN A 600 36.17 -11.23 27.31
N VAL A 601 36.24 -10.35 26.30
CA VAL A 601 36.41 -8.90 26.53
C VAL A 601 35.06 -8.22 26.81
N ALA A 602 33.94 -8.81 26.32
CA ALA A 602 32.58 -8.29 26.49
C ALA A 602 31.87 -8.81 27.76
N SER A 603 32.42 -9.83 28.43
CA SER A 603 31.97 -10.35 29.73
C SER A 603 32.77 -9.77 30.87
#